data_3cea43b034bf9324caba74fe3fac3e2e
#
_entry.id   3cea43b034bf9324caba74fe3fac3e2e
#
_cell.length_a   1.000
_cell.length_b   1.000
_cell.length_c   1.000
_cell.angle_alpha   90.00
_cell.angle_beta   90.00
_cell.angle_gamma   90.00
#
_symmetry.space_group_name_H-M   'P 1'
#
loop_
_entity.id
_entity.type
_entity.pdbx_description
1 polymer ?
#
loop_
_entity_poly.entity_id
_entity_poly.type
_entity_poly.pdbx_seq_one_letter_code
_entity_poly.pdbx_strand_id
1 'polypeptide(L)'
;PFEAIFGAGWLSLIAAALLVLLLVRVVMLSLTWRGRARLVASVSRLWRWEFWPTWLFYIPIVGWIALLMLRHRSLTLFTAANPAIPHSGFLGESKNAILRHLPDEAALDACLAQPGEPEARLAAVREHAQRHGWSLPVIIKPDEGYRGMGVKLAHTWDQVQQYLAAHAPATLVQAYHAGPYEAGVFY
;
A
#
# COMPACT_ATOMS: atom_id res chain seq x y z
N PRO A 1 11.41 0.67 51.29
CA PRO A 1 10.62 1.89 51.07
C PRO A 1 11.42 3.00 50.38
N PHE A 2 12.76 3.14 50.58
CA PHE A 2 13.59 4.18 49.94
C PHE A 2 13.70 4.05 48.40
N GLU A 3 13.81 2.86 47.87
CA GLU A 3 13.91 2.64 46.43
C GLU A 3 12.65 3.05 45.66
N ALA A 4 11.46 2.92 46.24
CA ALA A 4 10.19 3.30 45.60
C ALA A 4 10.05 4.85 45.49
N ILE A 5 10.59 5.62 46.42
CA ILE A 5 10.53 7.07 46.40
C ILE A 5 11.52 7.65 45.39
N PHE A 6 12.72 7.07 45.27
CA PHE A 6 13.71 7.49 44.28
C PHE A 6 13.28 7.11 42.86
N GLY A 7 12.70 5.92 42.66
CA GLY A 7 12.20 5.50 41.35
C GLY A 7 11.07 6.39 40.81
N ALA A 8 10.11 6.76 41.65
CA ALA A 8 9.01 7.64 41.27
C ALA A 8 9.48 9.08 40.94
N GLY A 9 10.51 9.58 41.59
CA GLY A 9 11.11 10.90 41.33
C GLY A 9 11.76 11.00 39.94
N TRP A 10 12.52 9.98 39.54
CA TRP A 10 13.14 9.96 38.23
C TRP A 10 12.14 9.82 37.10
N LEU A 11 11.11 9.01 37.27
CA LEU A 11 10.04 8.86 36.28
C LEU A 11 9.28 10.18 36.09
N SER A 12 9.01 10.93 37.16
CA SER A 12 8.34 12.23 37.04
C SER A 12 9.21 13.28 36.37
N LEU A 13 10.53 13.28 36.62
CA LEU A 13 11.47 14.16 35.93
C LEU A 13 11.59 13.84 34.45
N ILE A 14 11.68 12.56 34.08
CA ILE A 14 11.67 12.13 32.67
C ILE A 14 10.36 12.53 32.00
N ALA A 15 9.22 12.30 32.64
CA ALA A 15 7.91 12.68 32.11
C ALA A 15 7.80 14.21 31.91
N ALA A 16 8.28 15.00 32.87
CA ALA A 16 8.32 16.46 32.75
C ALA A 16 9.24 16.92 31.61
N ALA A 17 10.43 16.34 31.49
CA ALA A 17 11.35 16.65 30.40
C ALA A 17 10.75 16.31 29.04
N LEU A 18 10.10 15.14 28.88
CA LEU A 18 9.41 14.75 27.65
C LEU A 18 8.25 15.69 27.31
N LEU A 19 7.48 16.12 28.32
CA LEU A 19 6.41 17.10 28.13
C LEU A 19 6.95 18.44 27.64
N VAL A 20 8.01 18.95 28.24
CA VAL A 20 8.67 20.21 27.83
C VAL A 20 9.17 20.08 26.38
N LEU A 21 9.86 18.98 26.03
CA LEU A 21 10.31 18.75 24.67
C LEU A 21 9.16 18.68 23.68
N LEU A 22 8.06 18.04 24.04
CA LEU A 22 6.85 17.98 23.21
C LEU A 22 6.26 19.39 23.01
N LEU A 23 6.13 20.18 24.07
CA LEU A 23 5.63 21.55 23.99
C LEU A 23 6.51 22.43 23.11
N VAL A 24 7.83 22.39 23.29
CA VAL A 24 8.78 23.13 22.43
C VAL A 24 8.62 22.71 20.96
N ARG A 25 8.52 21.41 20.71
CA ARG A 25 8.31 20.89 19.35
C ARG A 25 6.98 21.38 18.74
N VAL A 26 5.90 21.37 19.50
CA VAL A 26 4.59 21.86 19.04
C VAL A 26 4.66 23.36 18.74
N VAL A 27 5.28 24.16 19.62
CA VAL A 27 5.47 25.61 19.40
C VAL A 27 6.30 25.86 18.15
N MET A 28 7.44 25.20 17.98
CA MET A 28 8.30 25.34 16.80
C MET A 28 7.58 24.97 15.50
N LEU A 29 6.78 23.90 15.52
CA LEU A 29 5.97 23.52 14.35
C LEU A 29 4.85 24.54 14.09
N SER A 30 4.25 25.15 15.10
CA SER A 30 3.18 26.13 14.95
C SER A 30 3.63 27.46 14.36
N LEU A 31 4.93 27.79 14.44
CA LEU A 31 5.50 29.03 13.92
C LEU A 31 5.62 29.07 12.40
N THR A 32 5.59 27.91 11.74
CA THR A 32 5.71 27.84 10.28
C THR A 32 4.41 27.34 9.62
N TRP A 33 4.11 27.86 8.42
CA TRP A 33 2.95 27.38 7.64
C TRP A 33 2.98 25.86 7.42
N ARG A 34 4.14 25.34 7.00
CA ARG A 34 4.32 23.90 6.78
C ARG A 34 4.22 23.09 8.07
N GLY A 35 4.67 23.63 9.18
CA GLY A 35 4.56 23.01 10.50
C GLY A 35 3.12 22.95 10.97
N ARG A 36 2.35 24.02 10.82
CA ARG A 36 0.90 24.04 11.13
C ARG A 36 0.14 23.02 10.31
N ALA A 37 0.39 22.96 9.00
CA ALA A 37 -0.23 21.95 8.14
C ALA A 37 0.10 20.50 8.59
N ARG A 38 1.34 20.25 9.03
CA ARG A 38 1.74 18.95 9.60
C ARG A 38 1.05 18.63 10.92
N LEU A 39 0.92 19.61 11.82
CA LEU A 39 0.20 19.43 13.08
C LEU A 39 -1.27 19.12 12.84
N VAL A 40 -1.95 19.89 11.98
CA VAL A 40 -3.35 19.65 11.61
C VAL A 40 -3.49 18.26 10.98
N ALA A 41 -2.61 17.88 10.07
CA ALA A 41 -2.62 16.56 9.45
C ALA A 41 -2.37 15.44 10.49
N SER A 42 -1.51 15.65 11.47
CA SER A 42 -1.24 14.65 12.53
C SER A 42 -2.43 14.48 13.46
N VAL A 43 -3.07 15.58 13.87
CA VAL A 43 -4.27 15.55 14.71
C VAL A 43 -5.47 14.98 13.95
N SER A 44 -5.64 15.36 12.68
CA SER A 44 -6.75 14.84 11.85
C SER A 44 -6.66 13.33 11.63
N ARG A 45 -5.45 12.74 11.66
CA ARG A 45 -5.27 11.28 11.60
C ARG A 45 -5.94 10.54 12.75
N LEU A 46 -6.07 11.16 13.93
CA LEU A 46 -6.73 10.53 15.07
C LEU A 46 -8.24 10.40 14.87
N TRP A 47 -8.84 11.32 14.13
CA TRP A 47 -10.29 11.34 13.85
C TRP A 47 -10.67 10.68 12.52
N ARG A 48 -9.69 10.53 11.62
CA ARG A 48 -9.92 9.90 10.32
C ARG A 48 -9.54 8.44 10.39
N TRP A 49 -10.53 7.59 10.45
CA TRP A 49 -10.40 6.13 10.52
C TRP A 49 -9.60 5.54 9.34
N GLU A 50 -9.55 6.22 8.18
CA GLU A 50 -8.76 5.81 7.00
C GLU A 50 -7.25 5.74 7.29
N PHE A 51 -6.77 6.49 8.31
CA PHE A 51 -5.36 6.52 8.73
C PHE A 51 -5.06 5.64 9.94
N TRP A 52 -6.09 4.98 10.49
CA TRP A 52 -5.87 4.09 11.62
C TRP A 52 -5.05 2.87 11.22
N PRO A 53 -4.26 2.27 12.13
CA PRO A 53 -3.58 1.02 11.86
C PRO A 53 -4.59 -0.02 11.40
N THR A 54 -4.24 -0.74 10.34
CA THR A 54 -5.14 -1.71 9.69
C THR A 54 -5.70 -2.71 10.68
N TRP A 55 -4.88 -3.21 11.63
CA TRP A 55 -5.32 -4.17 12.64
C TRP A 55 -6.42 -3.60 13.56
N LEU A 56 -6.35 -2.31 13.94
CA LEU A 56 -7.36 -1.69 14.80
C LEU A 56 -8.70 -1.56 14.07
N PHE A 57 -8.64 -1.19 12.80
CA PHE A 57 -9.82 -1.06 11.94
C PHE A 57 -10.50 -2.43 11.72
N TYR A 58 -9.72 -3.52 11.62
CA TYR A 58 -10.28 -4.84 11.37
C TYR A 58 -10.87 -5.53 12.59
N ILE A 59 -10.62 -5.10 13.82
CA ILE A 59 -11.18 -5.72 15.04
C ILE A 59 -12.72 -5.85 14.96
N PRO A 60 -13.50 -4.78 14.74
CA PRO A 60 -14.95 -4.87 14.65
C PRO A 60 -15.42 -5.67 13.42
N ILE A 61 -14.68 -5.60 12.31
CA ILE A 61 -14.98 -6.32 11.09
C ILE A 61 -14.82 -7.83 11.29
N VAL A 62 -13.71 -8.26 11.90
CA VAL A 62 -13.45 -9.67 12.20
C VAL A 62 -14.52 -10.22 13.16
N GLY A 63 -14.88 -9.44 14.19
CA GLY A 63 -15.97 -9.79 15.10
C GLY A 63 -17.31 -9.97 14.38
N TRP A 64 -17.62 -9.08 13.46
CA TRP A 64 -18.83 -9.16 12.65
C TRP A 64 -18.81 -10.34 11.69
N ILE A 65 -17.70 -10.59 11.01
CA ILE A 65 -17.52 -11.76 10.14
C ILE A 65 -17.70 -13.04 10.96
N ALA A 66 -17.09 -13.16 12.14
CA ALA A 66 -17.22 -14.32 13.01
C ALA A 66 -18.70 -14.58 13.41
N LEU A 67 -19.44 -13.51 13.74
CA LEU A 67 -20.88 -13.62 14.04
C LEU A 67 -21.66 -14.14 12.83
N LEU A 68 -21.39 -13.63 11.63
CA LEU A 68 -22.05 -14.07 10.39
C LEU A 68 -21.70 -15.53 10.07
N MET A 69 -20.44 -15.94 10.25
CA MET A 69 -20.01 -17.31 10.06
C MET A 69 -20.77 -18.28 10.99
N LEU A 70 -20.92 -17.91 12.26
CA LEU A 70 -21.70 -18.69 13.23
C LEU A 70 -23.18 -18.73 12.85
N ARG A 71 -23.76 -17.57 12.51
CA ARG A 71 -25.18 -17.47 12.12
C ARG A 71 -25.51 -18.31 10.89
N HIS A 72 -24.64 -18.32 9.90
CA HIS A 72 -24.83 -19.02 8.63
C HIS A 72 -24.19 -20.41 8.61
N ARG A 73 -23.56 -20.83 9.71
CA ARG A 73 -22.87 -22.13 9.83
C ARG A 73 -21.86 -22.39 8.69
N SER A 74 -21.17 -21.35 8.24
CA SER A 74 -20.21 -21.41 7.14
C SER A 74 -18.96 -20.62 7.48
N LEU A 75 -17.82 -21.30 7.49
CA LEU A 75 -16.51 -20.67 7.75
C LEU A 75 -15.97 -19.87 6.56
N THR A 76 -16.51 -20.10 5.38
CA THR A 76 -16.06 -19.50 4.12
C THR A 76 -17.07 -18.53 3.50
N LEU A 77 -18.10 -18.13 4.25
CA LEU A 77 -19.18 -17.30 3.74
C LEU A 77 -18.67 -15.99 3.08
N PHE A 78 -17.67 -15.38 3.67
CA PHE A 78 -17.10 -14.13 3.18
C PHE A 78 -16.39 -14.27 1.82
N THR A 79 -15.91 -15.48 1.48
CA THR A 79 -15.28 -15.74 0.17
C THR A 79 -16.29 -15.92 -0.96
N ALA A 80 -17.58 -15.97 -0.65
CA ALA A 80 -18.68 -16.04 -1.62
C ALA A 80 -19.37 -14.70 -1.87
N ALA A 81 -18.94 -13.63 -1.19
CA ALA A 81 -19.57 -12.31 -1.30
C ALA A 81 -19.44 -11.69 -2.70
N ASN A 82 -18.36 -12.00 -3.41
CA ASN A 82 -18.14 -11.57 -4.78
C ASN A 82 -17.74 -12.77 -5.66
N PRO A 83 -18.71 -13.47 -6.27
CA PRO A 83 -18.43 -14.72 -7.01
C PRO A 83 -17.62 -14.51 -8.30
N ALA A 84 -17.55 -13.28 -8.81
CA ALA A 84 -16.75 -12.96 -10.00
C ALA A 84 -15.24 -12.85 -9.72
N ILE A 85 -14.85 -12.75 -8.45
CA ILE A 85 -13.45 -12.60 -8.05
C ILE A 85 -13.02 -13.83 -7.22
N PRO A 86 -11.90 -14.49 -7.53
CA PRO A 86 -11.38 -15.60 -6.73
C PRO A 86 -11.29 -15.22 -5.25
N HIS A 87 -11.86 -16.05 -4.37
CA HIS A 87 -11.93 -15.80 -2.93
C HIS A 87 -12.53 -14.44 -2.53
N SER A 88 -13.39 -13.85 -3.37
CA SER A 88 -13.96 -12.50 -3.20
C SER A 88 -12.92 -11.39 -3.03
N GLY A 89 -11.70 -11.55 -3.57
CA GLY A 89 -10.60 -10.59 -3.40
C GLY A 89 -9.99 -10.56 -2.00
N PHE A 90 -10.30 -11.53 -1.15
CA PHE A 90 -9.76 -11.58 0.22
C PHE A 90 -8.28 -11.94 0.27
N LEU A 91 -7.80 -12.75 -0.66
CA LEU A 91 -6.41 -13.21 -0.76
C LEU A 91 -5.94 -13.16 -2.21
N GLY A 92 -4.72 -12.60 -2.41
CA GLY A 92 -3.97 -12.76 -3.64
C GLY A 92 -4.65 -12.19 -4.89
N GLU A 93 -5.22 -10.98 -4.80
CA GLU A 93 -5.84 -10.35 -5.95
C GLU A 93 -4.77 -9.91 -6.97
N SER A 94 -4.74 -10.61 -8.11
CA SER A 94 -3.83 -10.30 -9.21
C SER A 94 -4.34 -9.10 -10.02
N LYS A 95 -3.50 -8.06 -10.11
CA LYS A 95 -3.79 -6.86 -10.93
C LYS A 95 -3.89 -7.21 -12.42
N ASN A 96 -3.09 -8.17 -12.87
CA ASN A 96 -3.15 -8.65 -14.23
C ASN A 96 -4.48 -9.37 -14.53
N ALA A 97 -5.00 -10.15 -13.57
CA ALA A 97 -6.30 -10.78 -13.73
C ALA A 97 -7.42 -9.73 -13.84
N ILE A 98 -7.38 -8.69 -13.02
CA ILE A 98 -8.35 -7.57 -13.10
C ILE A 98 -8.25 -6.86 -14.46
N LEU A 99 -7.03 -6.50 -14.89
CA LEU A 99 -6.84 -5.78 -16.16
C LEU A 99 -7.37 -6.57 -17.36
N ARG A 100 -7.24 -7.90 -17.35
CA ARG A 100 -7.76 -8.77 -18.40
C ARG A 100 -9.29 -8.83 -18.50
N HIS A 101 -10.01 -8.42 -17.47
CA HIS A 101 -11.47 -8.32 -17.47
C HIS A 101 -11.97 -6.95 -17.94
N LEU A 102 -11.07 -5.97 -18.08
CA LEU A 102 -11.42 -4.66 -18.62
C LEU A 102 -11.35 -4.67 -20.16
N PRO A 103 -12.20 -3.90 -20.84
CA PRO A 103 -12.05 -3.65 -22.27
C PRO A 103 -10.68 -3.05 -22.59
N ASP A 104 -10.09 -3.41 -23.73
CA ASP A 104 -8.76 -2.94 -24.13
C ASP A 104 -8.63 -1.41 -24.16
N GLU A 105 -9.74 -0.72 -24.49
CA GLU A 105 -9.77 0.74 -24.52
C GLU A 105 -9.77 1.38 -23.11
N ALA A 106 -10.16 0.61 -22.09
CA ALA A 106 -10.26 1.09 -20.70
C ALA A 106 -9.06 0.72 -19.83
N ALA A 107 -8.24 -0.23 -20.28
CA ALA A 107 -7.06 -0.70 -19.56
C ALA A 107 -5.76 -0.21 -20.22
N LEU A 108 -4.83 0.28 -19.40
CA LEU A 108 -3.48 0.48 -19.89
C LEU A 108 -2.85 -0.88 -20.19
N ASP A 109 -2.21 -0.99 -21.35
CA ASP A 109 -1.46 -2.17 -21.74
C ASP A 109 -0.40 -2.53 -20.69
N ALA A 110 -0.29 -3.82 -20.39
CA ALA A 110 0.51 -4.33 -19.30
C ALA A 110 1.20 -5.65 -19.68
N CYS A 111 2.46 -5.79 -19.29
CA CYS A 111 3.23 -7.01 -19.39
C CYS A 111 3.37 -7.65 -18.00
N LEU A 112 2.95 -8.90 -17.85
CA LEU A 112 3.19 -9.70 -16.66
C LEU A 112 4.52 -10.46 -16.81
N ALA A 113 5.55 -9.99 -16.12
CA ALA A 113 6.82 -10.70 -15.96
C ALA A 113 6.64 -11.83 -14.94
N GLN A 114 6.47 -13.06 -15.43
CA GLN A 114 6.32 -14.26 -14.60
C GLN A 114 7.57 -14.50 -13.72
N PRO A 115 7.47 -15.22 -12.61
CA PRO A 115 8.63 -15.66 -11.83
C PRO A 115 9.63 -16.44 -12.73
N GLY A 116 10.92 -16.18 -12.54
CA GLY A 116 11.98 -16.82 -13.34
C GLY A 116 13.28 -16.04 -13.30
N GLU A 117 14.22 -16.41 -14.15
CA GLU A 117 15.51 -15.76 -14.28
C GLU A 117 15.36 -14.28 -14.67
N PRO A 118 16.06 -13.34 -13.99
CA PRO A 118 15.90 -11.91 -14.23
C PRO A 118 16.11 -11.47 -15.67
N GLU A 119 17.10 -12.07 -16.37
CA GLU A 119 17.37 -11.77 -17.78
C GLU A 119 16.23 -12.20 -18.70
N ALA A 120 15.67 -13.38 -18.48
CA ALA A 120 14.54 -13.87 -19.27
C ALA A 120 13.29 -13.02 -19.05
N ARG A 121 13.05 -12.61 -17.80
CA ARG A 121 11.95 -11.69 -17.44
C ARG A 121 12.12 -10.33 -18.12
N LEU A 122 13.32 -9.77 -18.08
CA LEU A 122 13.62 -8.50 -18.75
C LEU A 122 13.44 -8.61 -20.26
N ALA A 123 13.92 -9.71 -20.88
CA ALA A 123 13.77 -9.94 -22.31
C ALA A 123 12.30 -9.96 -22.72
N ALA A 124 11.45 -10.67 -21.97
CA ALA A 124 10.01 -10.71 -22.21
C ALA A 124 9.34 -9.33 -22.11
N VAL A 125 9.73 -8.54 -21.10
CA VAL A 125 9.21 -7.16 -20.93
C VAL A 125 9.66 -6.26 -22.10
N ARG A 126 10.92 -6.35 -22.51
CA ARG A 126 11.44 -5.57 -23.65
C ARG A 126 10.75 -5.94 -24.98
N GLU A 127 10.56 -7.22 -25.21
CA GLU A 127 9.85 -7.71 -26.39
C GLU A 127 8.41 -7.21 -26.44
N HIS A 128 7.70 -7.27 -25.29
CA HIS A 128 6.36 -6.72 -25.16
C HIS A 128 6.36 -5.21 -25.44
N ALA A 129 7.26 -4.46 -24.79
CA ALA A 129 7.40 -3.03 -24.98
C ALA A 129 7.65 -2.64 -26.46
N GLN A 130 8.50 -3.38 -27.16
CA GLN A 130 8.77 -3.16 -28.58
C GLN A 130 7.53 -3.43 -29.44
N ARG A 131 6.83 -4.54 -29.20
CA ARG A 131 5.60 -4.88 -29.94
C ARG A 131 4.49 -3.85 -29.78
N HIS A 132 4.38 -3.25 -28.59
CA HIS A 132 3.32 -2.30 -28.23
C HIS A 132 3.78 -0.83 -28.30
N GLY A 133 5.00 -0.58 -28.79
CA GLY A 133 5.52 0.78 -28.99
C GLY A 133 5.76 1.56 -27.68
N TRP A 134 6.06 0.88 -26.58
CA TRP A 134 6.33 1.57 -25.30
C TRP A 134 7.66 2.31 -25.34
N SER A 135 7.66 3.47 -24.72
CA SER A 135 8.87 4.23 -24.40
C SER A 135 9.07 4.29 -22.87
N LEU A 136 10.32 4.49 -22.46
CA LEU A 136 10.62 4.80 -21.07
C LEU A 136 10.14 6.23 -20.74
N PRO A 137 9.72 6.48 -19.50
CA PRO A 137 9.74 5.61 -18.35
C PRO A 137 8.59 4.57 -18.35
N VAL A 138 8.75 3.50 -17.56
CA VAL A 138 7.71 2.49 -17.31
C VAL A 138 7.43 2.39 -15.81
N ILE A 139 6.22 2.00 -15.46
CA ILE A 139 5.81 1.67 -14.08
C ILE A 139 6.00 0.18 -13.85
N ILE A 140 6.64 -0.16 -12.73
CA ILE A 140 6.83 -1.52 -12.26
C ILE A 140 6.09 -1.67 -10.94
N LYS A 141 5.31 -2.73 -10.79
CA LYS A 141 4.55 -2.99 -9.56
C LYS A 141 4.42 -4.50 -9.35
N PRO A 142 4.38 -5.00 -8.09
CA PRO A 142 4.03 -6.38 -7.82
C PRO A 142 2.64 -6.67 -8.39
N ASP A 143 2.44 -7.84 -8.97
CA ASP A 143 1.11 -8.26 -9.45
C ASP A 143 0.12 -8.32 -8.28
N GLU A 144 0.55 -8.94 -7.18
CA GLU A 144 -0.17 -8.92 -5.91
C GLU A 144 0.45 -7.88 -4.97
N GLY A 145 -0.37 -7.07 -4.33
CA GLY A 145 0.11 -6.05 -3.38
C GLY A 145 -0.90 -4.93 -3.18
N TYR A 146 -0.75 -4.22 -2.06
CA TYR A 146 -1.72 -3.25 -1.59
C TYR A 146 -1.10 -1.87 -1.41
N ARG A 147 -1.92 -0.82 -1.55
CA ARG A 147 -1.59 0.57 -1.21
C ARG A 147 -0.32 1.11 -1.86
N GLY A 148 -0.03 0.71 -3.09
CA GLY A 148 1.14 1.20 -3.83
C GLY A 148 2.49 0.66 -3.33
N MET A 149 2.50 -0.34 -2.43
CA MET A 149 3.75 -0.95 -1.98
C MET A 149 4.46 -1.62 -3.16
N GLY A 150 5.77 -1.35 -3.28
CA GLY A 150 6.60 -1.92 -4.34
C GLY A 150 6.42 -1.27 -5.72
N VAL A 151 5.61 -0.21 -5.85
CA VAL A 151 5.51 0.52 -7.12
C VAL A 151 6.78 1.35 -7.35
N LYS A 152 7.37 1.25 -8.54
CA LYS A 152 8.56 1.99 -8.94
C LYS A 152 8.42 2.52 -10.36
N LEU A 153 8.80 3.77 -10.56
CA LEU A 153 8.99 4.36 -11.89
C LEU A 153 10.42 4.07 -12.34
N ALA A 154 10.58 3.43 -13.50
CA ALA A 154 11.88 3.11 -14.09
C ALA A 154 12.12 3.94 -15.35
N HIS A 155 13.20 4.70 -15.33
CA HIS A 155 13.63 5.55 -16.44
C HIS A 155 14.62 4.85 -17.37
N THR A 156 15.17 3.70 -16.95
CA THR A 156 16.13 2.91 -17.72
C THR A 156 15.82 1.41 -17.61
N TRP A 157 16.22 0.65 -18.60
CA TRP A 157 16.07 -0.81 -18.59
C TRP A 157 16.92 -1.49 -17.49
N ASP A 158 18.02 -0.86 -17.08
CA ASP A 158 18.84 -1.36 -15.96
C ASP A 158 18.08 -1.27 -14.62
N GLN A 159 17.27 -0.22 -14.44
CA GLN A 159 16.39 -0.11 -13.27
C GLN A 159 15.29 -1.17 -13.29
N VAL A 160 14.77 -1.54 -14.47
CA VAL A 160 13.82 -2.64 -14.62
C VAL A 160 14.49 -3.96 -14.23
N GLN A 161 15.69 -4.22 -14.75
CA GLN A 161 16.45 -5.43 -14.44
C GLN A 161 16.75 -5.56 -12.94
N GLN A 162 17.23 -4.49 -12.32
CA GLN A 162 17.50 -4.46 -10.87
C GLN A 162 16.23 -4.77 -10.05
N TYR A 163 15.10 -4.22 -10.47
CA TYR A 163 13.84 -4.50 -9.80
C TYR A 163 13.44 -5.98 -9.94
N LEU A 164 13.49 -6.52 -11.16
CA LEU A 164 13.14 -7.91 -11.42
C LEU A 164 14.09 -8.90 -10.72
N ALA A 165 15.36 -8.56 -10.58
CA ALA A 165 16.34 -9.36 -9.82
C ALA A 165 16.07 -9.34 -8.31
N ALA A 166 15.59 -8.21 -7.78
CA ALA A 166 15.28 -8.06 -6.35
C ALA A 166 13.92 -8.64 -5.96
N HIS A 167 13.00 -8.85 -6.93
CA HIS A 167 11.61 -9.25 -6.69
C HIS A 167 11.27 -10.51 -7.49
N ALA A 168 11.39 -11.66 -6.83
CA ALA A 168 11.11 -12.97 -7.44
C ALA A 168 9.64 -13.19 -7.86
N PRO A 169 8.60 -12.68 -7.14
CA PRO A 169 7.21 -12.88 -7.52
C PRO A 169 6.84 -12.24 -8.86
N ALA A 170 5.67 -12.61 -9.38
CA ALA A 170 5.10 -12.03 -10.59
C ALA A 170 5.03 -10.50 -10.48
N THR A 171 5.46 -9.84 -11.53
CA THR A 171 5.62 -8.38 -11.56
C THR A 171 4.94 -7.82 -12.80
N LEU A 172 4.08 -6.84 -12.61
CA LEU A 172 3.41 -6.15 -13.69
C LEU A 172 4.23 -4.92 -14.11
N VAL A 173 4.50 -4.81 -15.40
CA VAL A 173 5.16 -3.65 -16.01
C VAL A 173 4.16 -2.98 -16.95
N GLN A 174 4.07 -1.66 -16.92
CA GLN A 174 3.16 -0.87 -17.76
C GLN A 174 3.85 0.36 -18.29
N ALA A 175 3.44 0.85 -19.46
CA ALA A 175 3.83 2.16 -19.94
C ALA A 175 3.42 3.24 -18.91
N TYR A 176 4.29 4.22 -18.69
CA TYR A 176 3.97 5.35 -17.81
C TYR A 176 3.07 6.34 -18.51
N HIS A 177 1.97 6.68 -17.87
CA HIS A 177 1.07 7.74 -18.33
C HIS A 177 1.26 8.99 -17.45
N ALA A 178 1.84 10.02 -18.01
CA ALA A 178 2.06 11.31 -17.34
C ALA A 178 0.78 12.15 -17.35
N GLY A 179 -0.23 11.72 -16.61
CA GLY A 179 -1.44 12.52 -16.42
C GLY A 179 -1.27 13.53 -15.29
N PRO A 180 -1.87 14.74 -15.36
CA PRO A 180 -1.81 15.71 -14.26
C PRO A 180 -2.72 15.31 -13.09
N TYR A 181 -3.67 14.41 -13.31
CA TYR A 181 -4.66 14.00 -12.32
C TYR A 181 -4.78 12.49 -12.26
N GLU A 182 -4.98 11.97 -11.05
CA GLU A 182 -5.31 10.59 -10.76
C GLU A 182 -6.62 10.56 -9.99
N ALA A 183 -7.57 9.71 -10.40
CA ALA A 183 -8.85 9.56 -9.75
C ALA A 183 -9.23 8.09 -9.61
N GLY A 184 -9.76 7.72 -8.45
CA GLY A 184 -10.43 6.43 -8.24
C GLY A 184 -11.88 6.54 -8.67
N VAL A 185 -12.32 5.64 -9.55
CA VAL A 185 -13.73 5.56 -9.96
C VAL A 185 -14.35 4.31 -9.35
N PHE A 186 -15.45 4.50 -8.61
CA PHE A 186 -16.26 3.41 -8.06
C PHE A 186 -17.63 3.46 -8.73
N TYR A 187 -18.12 2.30 -9.14
CA TYR A 187 -19.43 2.13 -9.77
C TYR A 187 -20.14 0.87 -9.26
#